data_c718ec1c99a97885f0e5b15f2fc026a4
#
_entry.id   c718ec1c99a97885f0e5b15f2fc026a4
#
_cell.length_a   1.000
_cell.length_b   1.000
_cell.length_c   1.000
_cell.angle_alpha   90.00
_cell.angle_beta   90.00
_cell.angle_gamma   90.00
#
_symmetry.space_group_name_H-M   'P 1'
#
loop_
_entity.id
_entity.type
_entity.pdbx_description
1 polymer ?
#
loop_
_entity_poly.entity_id
_entity_poly.type
_entity_poly.pdbx_seq_one_letter_code
_entity_poly.pdbx_strand_id
1 'polypeptide(L)'
;LFDREYVENPKNGSEGSVIGLFFSPCDFGGWEALSPTQDMVDAYPCTDGKSIAESPLYNPAKPFENRDPRLAYSIFWPGTTCGPMTFNNKYMGDGSHTRTGYSMRKYINPDNYGIQNYDWTNFIYIRYAEVLLTYAEARNENLSAPDAKVYDAVNQIRKRVNLPGLKEGLSKDQMRDAIRLERRLELAFEGIHLFDTRSYRTTEKDVTKPVYGIDPDGKKILIETRKFNPNRDYLWAIPLKEIDLSQGVLKQNPEWD
;
A
#
# COMPACT_ATOMS: atom_id res chain seq x y z
N LEU A 1 12.89 -11.10 10.35
CA LEU A 1 11.62 -10.59 10.86
C LEU A 1 11.84 -9.71 12.07
N PHE A 2 11.30 -8.52 12.01
CA PHE A 2 11.28 -7.59 13.13
C PHE A 2 9.88 -6.99 13.21
N ASP A 3 9.19 -7.26 14.32
CA ASP A 3 7.82 -6.81 14.55
C ASP A 3 7.62 -6.38 16.00
N ARG A 4 6.53 -5.68 16.25
CA ARG A 4 5.99 -5.46 17.57
C ARG A 4 4.88 -6.48 17.79
N GLU A 5 5.07 -7.33 18.77
CA GLU A 5 4.07 -8.30 19.20
C GLU A 5 2.99 -7.64 20.07
N TYR A 6 1.77 -8.12 19.90
CA TYR A 6 0.62 -7.81 20.73
C TYR A 6 0.01 -9.11 21.23
N VAL A 7 -0.65 -9.07 22.38
CA VAL A 7 -1.21 -10.26 23.00
C VAL A 7 -2.72 -10.30 22.87
N GLU A 8 -3.25 -11.50 22.69
CA GLU A 8 -4.68 -11.75 22.76
C GLU A 8 -5.18 -11.49 24.18
N ASN A 9 -6.32 -10.81 24.32
CA ASN A 9 -6.92 -10.46 25.62
C ASN A 9 -5.96 -9.69 26.55
N PRO A 10 -5.45 -8.54 26.13
CA PRO A 10 -4.51 -7.77 26.92
C PRO A 10 -5.12 -7.34 28.27
N LYS A 11 -4.33 -7.39 29.33
CA LYS A 11 -4.75 -6.94 30.68
C LYS A 11 -4.83 -5.42 30.76
N ASN A 12 -4.15 -4.73 29.89
CA ASN A 12 -4.15 -3.26 29.77
C ASN A 12 -4.01 -2.84 28.31
N GLY A 13 -4.40 -1.61 27.98
CA GLY A 13 -4.42 -1.11 26.61
C GLY A 13 -3.06 -1.02 25.91
N SER A 14 -1.96 -1.10 26.65
CA SER A 14 -0.60 -1.05 26.04
C SER A 14 -0.16 -2.39 25.44
N GLU A 15 -0.83 -3.46 25.79
CA GLU A 15 -0.55 -4.82 25.30
C GLU A 15 -1.30 -5.16 24.01
N GLY A 16 -2.33 -4.37 23.67
CA GLY A 16 -3.14 -4.54 22.47
C GLY A 16 -2.82 -3.52 21.38
N SER A 17 -3.10 -3.90 20.14
CA SER A 17 -3.01 -3.03 18.96
C SER A 17 -4.30 -2.24 18.76
N VAL A 18 -4.17 -0.99 18.31
CA VAL A 18 -5.30 -0.15 17.89
C VAL A 18 -5.40 -0.03 16.36
N ILE A 19 -4.60 -0.78 15.63
CA ILE A 19 -4.57 -0.75 14.16
C ILE A 19 -5.95 -1.06 13.58
N GLY A 20 -6.62 -2.08 14.13
CA GLY A 20 -7.97 -2.44 13.73
C GLY A 20 -8.95 -1.29 13.91
N LEU A 21 -8.90 -0.54 15.02
CA LEU A 21 -9.76 0.62 15.23
C LEU A 21 -9.53 1.73 14.18
N PHE A 22 -8.27 2.07 13.92
CA PHE A 22 -7.96 3.16 12.98
C PHE A 22 -8.27 2.82 11.54
N PHE A 23 -8.01 1.60 11.11
CA PHE A 23 -8.00 1.24 9.69
C PHE A 23 -9.15 0.34 9.23
N SER A 24 -9.90 -0.29 10.14
CA SER A 24 -11.10 -1.04 9.75
C SER A 24 -12.14 -0.13 9.10
N PRO A 25 -12.94 -0.70 8.18
CA PRO A 25 -14.09 0.00 7.63
C PRO A 25 -15.03 0.53 8.72
N CYS A 26 -15.65 1.69 8.46
CA CYS A 26 -16.71 2.20 9.34
C CYS A 26 -17.87 1.21 9.48
N ASP A 27 -18.17 0.45 8.44
CA ASP A 27 -19.16 -0.64 8.44
C ASP A 27 -18.84 -1.72 9.52
N PHE A 28 -17.58 -1.84 9.92
CA PHE A 28 -17.10 -2.79 10.91
C PHE A 28 -16.83 -2.12 12.27
N GLY A 29 -17.20 -0.85 12.44
CA GLY A 29 -16.97 -0.08 13.65
C GLY A 29 -15.60 0.59 13.76
N GLY A 30 -14.78 0.56 12.70
CA GLY A 30 -13.50 1.28 12.62
C GLY A 30 -13.67 2.73 12.20
N TRP A 31 -12.52 3.43 12.10
CA TRP A 31 -12.47 4.86 11.76
C TRP A 31 -12.13 5.13 10.29
N GLU A 32 -11.88 4.11 9.49
CA GLU A 32 -11.57 4.24 8.05
C GLU A 32 -10.46 5.28 7.76
N ALA A 33 -9.42 5.34 8.58
CA ALA A 33 -8.37 6.35 8.48
C ALA A 33 -7.53 6.27 7.19
N LEU A 34 -7.65 5.18 6.44
CA LEU A 34 -6.95 4.97 5.19
C LEU A 34 -7.86 4.30 4.16
N SER A 35 -8.10 5.01 3.05
CA SER A 35 -8.90 4.52 1.93
C SER A 35 -7.99 4.28 0.71
N PRO A 36 -7.86 3.03 0.23
CA PRO A 36 -7.08 2.70 -0.97
C PRO A 36 -7.63 3.41 -2.21
N THR A 37 -6.74 3.82 -3.12
CA THR A 37 -7.15 4.47 -4.37
C THR A 37 -7.45 3.45 -5.47
N GLN A 38 -8.22 3.86 -6.49
CA GLN A 38 -8.42 3.05 -7.69
C GLN A 38 -7.10 2.66 -8.36
N ASP A 39 -6.11 3.57 -8.38
CA ASP A 39 -4.78 3.30 -8.95
C ASP A 39 -4.05 2.17 -8.21
N MET A 40 -4.27 2.03 -6.89
CA MET A 40 -3.73 0.90 -6.13
C MET A 40 -4.46 -0.41 -6.45
N VAL A 41 -5.78 -0.37 -6.62
CA VAL A 41 -6.57 -1.54 -7.04
C VAL A 41 -6.18 -1.98 -8.45
N ASP A 42 -6.04 -1.03 -9.38
CA ASP A 42 -5.67 -1.31 -10.78
C ASP A 42 -4.24 -1.83 -10.91
N ALA A 43 -3.34 -1.47 -10.01
CA ALA A 43 -1.94 -1.90 -10.03
C ALA A 43 -1.76 -3.42 -9.81
N TYR A 44 -2.65 -4.07 -9.10
CA TYR A 44 -2.59 -5.53 -8.97
C TYR A 44 -2.83 -6.20 -10.33
N PRO A 45 -1.94 -7.09 -10.80
CA PRO A 45 -2.11 -7.78 -12.08
C PRO A 45 -3.25 -8.81 -12.03
N CYS A 46 -3.54 -9.41 -13.18
CA CYS A 46 -4.34 -10.62 -13.25
C CYS A 46 -3.51 -11.86 -12.86
N THR A 47 -4.17 -13.01 -12.67
CA THR A 47 -3.54 -14.27 -12.26
C THR A 47 -2.52 -14.80 -13.29
N ASP A 48 -2.57 -14.33 -14.53
CA ASP A 48 -1.56 -14.59 -15.57
C ASP A 48 -0.32 -13.68 -15.45
N GLY A 49 -0.27 -12.80 -14.44
CA GLY A 49 0.83 -11.89 -14.16
C GLY A 49 0.88 -10.66 -15.04
N LYS A 50 -0.10 -10.44 -15.93
CA LYS A 50 -0.21 -9.26 -16.80
C LYS A 50 -1.07 -8.18 -16.16
N SER A 51 -0.84 -6.93 -16.55
CA SER A 51 -1.68 -5.81 -16.14
C SER A 51 -3.14 -6.00 -16.60
N ILE A 52 -4.07 -5.26 -15.97
CA ILE A 52 -5.49 -5.28 -16.38
C ILE A 52 -5.70 -4.78 -17.81
N ALA A 53 -4.78 -3.99 -18.35
CA ALA A 53 -4.84 -3.50 -19.73
C ALA A 53 -4.38 -4.55 -20.76
N GLU A 54 -3.58 -5.53 -20.35
CA GLU A 54 -2.94 -6.51 -21.25
C GLU A 54 -3.50 -7.93 -21.09
N SER A 55 -4.10 -8.21 -19.94
CA SER A 55 -4.57 -9.56 -19.63
C SER A 55 -5.91 -9.87 -20.30
N PRO A 56 -6.01 -10.97 -21.06
CA PRO A 56 -7.28 -11.45 -21.58
C PRO A 56 -8.21 -12.00 -20.49
N LEU A 57 -7.71 -12.19 -19.26
CA LEU A 57 -8.48 -12.65 -18.12
C LEU A 57 -9.26 -11.52 -17.43
N TYR A 58 -8.91 -10.27 -17.72
CA TYR A 58 -9.59 -9.13 -17.12
C TYR A 58 -10.97 -8.92 -17.72
N ASN A 59 -11.96 -8.81 -16.85
CA ASN A 59 -13.34 -8.49 -17.25
C ASN A 59 -13.79 -7.20 -16.53
N PRO A 60 -14.01 -6.08 -17.26
CA PRO A 60 -14.46 -4.83 -16.66
C PRO A 60 -15.80 -4.93 -15.92
N ALA A 61 -16.69 -5.87 -16.30
CA ALA A 61 -17.95 -6.12 -15.59
C ALA A 61 -17.75 -6.89 -14.27
N LYS A 62 -16.58 -7.50 -14.08
CA LYS A 62 -16.20 -8.26 -12.90
C LYS A 62 -14.75 -7.93 -12.53
N PRO A 63 -14.46 -6.69 -12.13
CA PRO A 63 -13.10 -6.14 -12.08
C PRO A 63 -12.20 -6.78 -11.00
N PHE A 64 -12.77 -7.54 -10.09
CA PHE A 64 -12.05 -8.20 -8.99
C PHE A 64 -11.81 -9.72 -9.23
N GLU A 65 -12.41 -10.29 -10.28
CA GLU A 65 -12.18 -11.70 -10.66
C GLU A 65 -10.84 -11.85 -11.41
N ASN A 66 -10.22 -13.01 -11.27
CA ASN A 66 -8.94 -13.38 -11.92
C ASN A 66 -7.78 -12.41 -11.62
N ARG A 67 -7.78 -11.79 -10.45
CA ARG A 67 -6.75 -10.85 -10.01
C ARG A 67 -5.72 -11.52 -9.11
N ASP A 68 -4.57 -10.91 -8.99
CA ASP A 68 -3.56 -11.25 -7.99
C ASP A 68 -4.23 -11.47 -6.62
N PRO A 69 -4.03 -12.62 -5.97
CA PRO A 69 -4.67 -12.93 -4.68
C PRO A 69 -4.41 -11.89 -3.60
N ARG A 70 -3.27 -11.16 -3.66
CA ARG A 70 -2.94 -10.10 -2.71
C ARG A 70 -3.92 -8.93 -2.73
N LEU A 71 -4.61 -8.69 -3.84
CA LEU A 71 -5.68 -7.70 -3.90
C LEU A 71 -6.73 -8.01 -2.82
N ALA A 72 -7.21 -9.24 -2.79
CA ALA A 72 -8.24 -9.67 -1.82
C ALA A 72 -7.74 -9.70 -0.37
N TYR A 73 -6.44 -9.90 -0.15
CA TYR A 73 -5.84 -9.87 1.19
C TYR A 73 -5.48 -8.45 1.68
N SER A 74 -5.45 -7.48 0.78
CA SER A 74 -4.99 -6.13 1.11
C SER A 74 -6.11 -5.09 1.10
N ILE A 75 -7.18 -5.29 0.34
CA ILE A 75 -8.22 -4.29 0.07
C ILE A 75 -9.61 -4.92 0.18
N PHE A 76 -10.52 -4.23 0.87
CA PHE A 76 -11.95 -4.46 0.78
C PHE A 76 -12.54 -3.65 -0.37
N TRP A 77 -13.43 -4.28 -1.11
CA TRP A 77 -14.32 -3.65 -2.09
C TRP A 77 -15.77 -4.07 -1.81
N PRO A 78 -16.79 -3.38 -2.33
CA PRO A 78 -18.18 -3.69 -2.05
C PRO A 78 -18.52 -5.16 -2.28
N GLY A 79 -19.11 -5.80 -1.27
CA GLY A 79 -19.46 -7.22 -1.26
C GLY A 79 -18.40 -8.14 -0.65
N THR A 80 -17.19 -7.65 -0.33
CA THR A 80 -16.21 -8.46 0.41
C THR A 80 -16.59 -8.63 1.88
N THR A 81 -16.17 -9.76 2.48
CA THR A 81 -16.51 -10.10 3.85
C THR A 81 -15.30 -10.18 4.77
N CYS A 82 -15.51 -9.91 6.05
CA CYS A 82 -14.58 -10.17 7.13
C CYS A 82 -15.36 -10.72 8.32
N GLY A 83 -15.17 -12.01 8.64
CA GLY A 83 -16.07 -12.71 9.55
C GLY A 83 -17.53 -12.62 9.04
N PRO A 84 -18.50 -12.26 9.88
CA PRO A 84 -19.90 -12.08 9.44
C PRO A 84 -20.18 -10.72 8.81
N MET A 85 -19.22 -9.80 8.79
CA MET A 85 -19.41 -8.44 8.28
C MET A 85 -19.21 -8.40 6.78
N THR A 86 -20.03 -7.62 6.08
CA THR A 86 -19.91 -7.35 4.64
C THR A 86 -19.65 -5.89 4.42
N PHE A 87 -18.56 -5.57 3.73
CA PHE A 87 -18.22 -4.20 3.33
C PHE A 87 -19.12 -3.75 2.18
N ASN A 88 -19.79 -2.62 2.34
CA ASN A 88 -20.79 -2.14 1.35
C ASN A 88 -20.49 -0.76 0.76
N ASN A 89 -19.49 -0.04 1.26
CA ASN A 89 -19.07 1.32 0.88
C ASN A 89 -20.22 2.36 0.84
N LYS A 90 -21.34 2.13 1.47
CA LYS A 90 -22.45 3.08 1.46
C LYS A 90 -22.09 4.36 2.20
N TYR A 91 -22.39 5.48 1.58
CA TYR A 91 -22.25 6.78 2.22
C TYR A 91 -23.27 6.93 3.35
N MET A 92 -22.76 7.11 4.57
CA MET A 92 -23.60 7.22 5.77
C MET A 92 -24.10 8.65 6.04
N GLY A 93 -23.64 9.64 5.29
CA GLY A 93 -24.07 11.03 5.42
C GLY A 93 -23.39 11.81 6.56
N ASP A 94 -22.75 11.15 7.50
CA ASP A 94 -22.09 11.71 8.68
C ASP A 94 -20.55 11.80 8.52
N GLY A 95 -20.02 11.44 7.36
CA GLY A 95 -18.58 11.38 7.08
C GLY A 95 -17.90 10.06 7.49
N SER A 96 -18.62 9.14 8.11
CA SER A 96 -18.10 7.85 8.57
C SER A 96 -18.16 6.77 7.48
N HIS A 97 -17.43 6.96 6.39
CA HIS A 97 -17.35 5.99 5.30
C HIS A 97 -16.09 6.21 4.49
N THR A 98 -15.75 5.22 3.67
CA THR A 98 -14.61 5.32 2.77
C THR A 98 -14.79 6.46 1.76
N ARG A 99 -13.72 7.21 1.52
CA ARG A 99 -13.71 8.27 0.50
C ARG A 99 -13.57 7.75 -0.92
N THR A 100 -13.02 6.55 -1.08
CA THR A 100 -12.68 5.99 -2.39
C THR A 100 -13.55 4.80 -2.81
N GLY A 101 -14.47 4.37 -1.95
CA GLY A 101 -15.24 3.14 -2.17
C GLY A 101 -14.49 1.85 -1.85
N TYR A 102 -13.24 1.97 -1.40
CA TYR A 102 -12.37 0.87 -0.97
C TYR A 102 -11.93 1.08 0.47
N SER A 103 -11.61 0.01 1.19
CA SER A 103 -11.06 0.06 2.53
C SER A 103 -9.83 -0.85 2.67
N MET A 104 -8.96 -0.54 3.60
CA MET A 104 -7.81 -1.37 3.89
C MET A 104 -8.25 -2.67 4.58
N ARG A 105 -7.72 -3.81 4.10
CA ARG A 105 -7.93 -5.12 4.71
C ARG A 105 -6.70 -5.65 5.42
N LYS A 106 -5.51 -5.31 4.93
CA LYS A 106 -4.25 -5.72 5.55
C LYS A 106 -4.21 -5.27 7.01
N TYR A 107 -3.74 -6.11 7.92
CA TYR A 107 -3.77 -5.92 9.37
C TYR A 107 -5.17 -5.94 10.04
N ILE A 108 -6.23 -6.21 9.30
CA ILE A 108 -7.55 -6.40 9.91
C ILE A 108 -7.72 -7.87 10.26
N ASN A 109 -7.85 -8.14 11.55
CA ASN A 109 -8.00 -9.51 12.06
C ASN A 109 -9.47 -9.96 11.93
N PRO A 110 -9.75 -11.01 11.15
CA PRO A 110 -11.10 -11.50 10.94
C PRO A 110 -11.71 -12.12 12.22
N ASP A 111 -10.87 -12.50 13.19
CA ASP A 111 -11.34 -13.10 14.45
C ASP A 111 -11.68 -12.04 15.49
N ASN A 112 -11.34 -10.78 15.23
CA ASN A 112 -11.56 -9.65 16.14
C ASN A 112 -12.43 -8.54 15.52
N TYR A 113 -13.29 -8.87 14.58
CA TYR A 113 -14.23 -7.91 14.01
C TYR A 113 -15.21 -7.40 15.08
N GLY A 114 -15.47 -6.09 15.10
CA GLY A 114 -16.36 -5.45 16.07
C GLY A 114 -15.72 -5.13 17.43
N ILE A 115 -14.49 -5.58 17.70
CA ILE A 115 -13.69 -5.23 18.88
C ILE A 115 -12.33 -4.72 18.38
N GLN A 116 -12.31 -3.59 17.66
CA GLN A 116 -11.08 -3.06 17.06
C GLN A 116 -10.12 -2.44 18.07
N ASN A 117 -10.54 -2.27 19.33
CA ASN A 117 -9.66 -1.91 20.43
C ASN A 117 -8.98 -3.15 20.96
N TYR A 118 -7.65 -3.09 21.12
CA TYR A 118 -6.85 -4.16 21.72
C TYR A 118 -6.79 -5.44 20.88
N ASP A 119 -6.69 -5.29 19.58
CA ASP A 119 -6.36 -6.38 18.66
C ASP A 119 -4.96 -6.94 18.96
N TRP A 120 -4.74 -8.20 18.62
CA TRP A 120 -3.44 -8.89 18.77
C TRP A 120 -2.70 -9.06 17.45
N THR A 121 -3.12 -8.36 16.40
CA THR A 121 -2.40 -8.34 15.14
C THR A 121 -1.05 -7.63 15.29
N ASN A 122 0.05 -8.35 15.08
CA ASN A 122 1.40 -7.80 15.19
C ASN A 122 1.65 -6.74 14.14
N PHE A 123 2.39 -5.70 14.52
CA PHE A 123 2.85 -4.69 13.58
C PHE A 123 4.25 -5.04 13.07
N ILE A 124 4.35 -5.30 11.78
CA ILE A 124 5.59 -5.71 11.11
C ILE A 124 6.38 -4.48 10.71
N TYR A 125 7.62 -4.35 11.19
CA TYR A 125 8.57 -3.32 10.78
C TYR A 125 9.40 -3.78 9.57
N ILE A 126 9.96 -5.00 9.63
CA ILE A 126 10.78 -5.57 8.56
C ILE A 126 10.42 -7.05 8.39
N ARG A 127 10.16 -7.46 7.17
CA ARG A 127 9.87 -8.85 6.83
C ARG A 127 10.68 -9.34 5.62
N TYR A 128 10.76 -10.65 5.48
CA TYR A 128 11.66 -11.28 4.51
C TYR A 128 11.38 -10.85 3.05
N ALA A 129 10.11 -10.59 2.69
CA ALA A 129 9.79 -10.08 1.36
C ALA A 129 10.44 -8.71 1.08
N GLU A 130 10.53 -7.83 2.07
CA GLU A 130 11.22 -6.55 1.93
C GLU A 130 12.72 -6.76 1.72
N VAL A 131 13.34 -7.69 2.45
CA VAL A 131 14.76 -8.05 2.28
C VAL A 131 15.02 -8.57 0.87
N LEU A 132 14.17 -9.47 0.35
CA LEU A 132 14.29 -10.02 -1.00
C LEU A 132 14.18 -8.91 -2.07
N LEU A 133 13.21 -7.99 -1.93
CA LEU A 133 13.01 -6.90 -2.89
C LEU A 133 14.14 -5.87 -2.84
N THR A 134 14.63 -5.55 -1.64
CA THR A 134 15.79 -4.67 -1.46
C THR A 134 17.06 -5.31 -2.05
N TYR A 135 17.26 -6.61 -1.83
CA TYR A 135 18.36 -7.34 -2.46
C TYR A 135 18.26 -7.33 -3.99
N ALA A 136 17.07 -7.62 -4.52
CA ALA A 136 16.84 -7.63 -5.97
C ALA A 136 17.13 -6.26 -6.60
N GLU A 137 16.66 -5.18 -5.98
CA GLU A 137 16.89 -3.82 -6.43
C GLU A 137 18.38 -3.46 -6.39
N ALA A 138 19.04 -3.61 -5.24
CA ALA A 138 20.45 -3.28 -5.08
C ALA A 138 21.33 -4.07 -6.06
N ARG A 139 21.02 -5.36 -6.27
CA ARG A 139 21.75 -6.18 -7.21
C ARG A 139 21.51 -5.76 -8.66
N ASN A 140 20.26 -5.51 -9.05
CA ASN A 140 19.93 -5.02 -10.38
C ASN A 140 20.63 -3.69 -10.70
N GLU A 141 20.67 -2.77 -9.72
CA GLU A 141 21.33 -1.47 -9.93
C GLU A 141 22.86 -1.60 -10.09
N ASN A 142 23.46 -2.61 -9.49
CA ASN A 142 24.91 -2.85 -9.60
C ASN A 142 25.33 -3.64 -10.85
N LEU A 143 24.38 -4.22 -11.59
CA LEU A 143 24.65 -5.00 -12.80
C LEU A 143 24.29 -4.21 -14.06
N SER A 144 24.86 -4.60 -15.21
CA SER A 144 24.46 -4.09 -16.53
C SER A 144 23.15 -4.67 -17.04
N ALA A 145 22.80 -5.89 -16.60
CA ALA A 145 21.53 -6.58 -16.84
C ALA A 145 21.21 -7.50 -15.66
N PRO A 146 19.92 -7.78 -15.39
CA PRO A 146 19.53 -8.66 -14.31
C PRO A 146 20.04 -10.08 -14.52
N ASP A 147 20.56 -10.69 -13.46
CA ASP A 147 20.98 -12.10 -13.46
C ASP A 147 19.92 -13.01 -12.78
N ALA A 148 20.16 -14.32 -12.79
CA ALA A 148 19.27 -15.31 -12.21
C ALA A 148 18.93 -15.02 -10.73
N LYS A 149 19.83 -14.45 -9.95
CA LYS A 149 19.59 -14.14 -8.53
C LYS A 149 18.60 -13.00 -8.33
N VAL A 150 18.58 -12.02 -9.25
CA VAL A 150 17.56 -10.95 -9.26
C VAL A 150 16.18 -11.55 -9.53
N TYR A 151 16.07 -12.39 -10.58
CA TYR A 151 14.83 -13.09 -10.90
C TYR A 151 14.36 -13.98 -9.74
N ASP A 152 15.26 -14.76 -9.15
CA ASP A 152 14.92 -15.68 -8.04
C ASP A 152 14.33 -14.94 -6.84
N ALA A 153 14.92 -13.79 -6.48
CA ALA A 153 14.44 -13.01 -5.34
C ALA A 153 13.01 -12.49 -5.55
N VAL A 154 12.71 -11.95 -6.73
CA VAL A 154 11.35 -11.47 -7.06
C VAL A 154 10.39 -12.65 -7.23
N ASN A 155 10.81 -13.70 -7.92
CA ASN A 155 9.96 -14.85 -8.23
C ASN A 155 9.58 -15.68 -7.00
N GLN A 156 10.38 -15.68 -5.93
CA GLN A 156 9.99 -16.27 -4.65
C GLN A 156 8.71 -15.62 -4.09
N ILE A 157 8.58 -14.30 -4.19
CA ILE A 157 7.40 -13.55 -3.74
C ILE A 157 6.21 -13.88 -4.62
N ARG A 158 6.38 -13.84 -5.94
CA ARG A 158 5.33 -14.14 -6.92
C ARG A 158 4.82 -15.57 -6.80
N LYS A 159 5.73 -16.54 -6.62
CA LYS A 159 5.39 -17.95 -6.42
C LYS A 159 4.55 -18.19 -5.17
N ARG A 160 4.81 -17.47 -4.08
CA ARG A 160 4.03 -17.59 -2.83
C ARG A 160 2.54 -17.34 -3.04
N VAL A 161 2.20 -16.49 -3.99
CA VAL A 161 0.82 -16.12 -4.33
C VAL A 161 0.34 -16.72 -5.66
N ASN A 162 1.02 -17.76 -6.14
CA ASN A 162 0.69 -18.49 -7.37
C ASN A 162 0.69 -17.62 -8.64
N LEU A 163 1.43 -16.53 -8.66
CA LEU A 163 1.67 -15.77 -9.89
C LEU A 163 2.81 -16.39 -10.69
N PRO A 164 2.76 -16.32 -12.03
CA PRO A 164 3.89 -16.71 -12.86
C PRO A 164 5.12 -15.85 -12.57
N GLY A 165 6.31 -16.41 -12.71
CA GLY A 165 7.57 -15.69 -12.63
C GLY A 165 7.65 -14.56 -13.66
N LEU A 166 8.57 -13.62 -13.44
CA LEU A 166 8.86 -12.58 -14.41
C LEU A 166 9.39 -13.20 -15.71
N LYS A 167 9.02 -12.59 -16.84
CA LYS A 167 9.54 -13.00 -18.15
C LYS A 167 11.06 -12.82 -18.17
N GLU A 168 11.78 -13.81 -18.68
CA GLU A 168 13.23 -13.71 -18.86
C GLU A 168 13.61 -12.69 -19.94
N GLY A 169 14.87 -12.22 -19.90
CA GLY A 169 15.42 -11.29 -20.87
C GLY A 169 15.00 -9.84 -20.67
N LEU A 170 14.54 -9.45 -19.50
CA LEU A 170 14.29 -8.04 -19.17
C LEU A 170 15.59 -7.24 -19.19
N SER A 171 15.52 -6.01 -19.69
CA SER A 171 16.59 -5.04 -19.51
C SER A 171 16.70 -4.63 -18.04
N LYS A 172 17.81 -3.97 -17.67
CA LYS A 172 18.00 -3.40 -16.33
C LYS A 172 16.83 -2.50 -15.91
N ASP A 173 16.40 -1.62 -16.80
CA ASP A 173 15.31 -0.67 -16.52
C ASP A 173 13.96 -1.37 -16.42
N GLN A 174 13.67 -2.33 -17.27
CA GLN A 174 12.45 -3.15 -17.18
C GLN A 174 12.40 -3.95 -15.88
N MET A 175 13.54 -4.51 -15.46
CA MET A 175 13.63 -5.23 -14.19
C MET A 175 13.46 -4.27 -12.99
N ARG A 176 14.02 -3.06 -13.05
CA ARG A 176 13.80 -2.02 -12.04
C ARG A 176 12.32 -1.70 -11.88
N ASP A 177 11.61 -1.50 -12.98
CA ASP A 177 10.18 -1.22 -12.96
C ASP A 177 9.39 -2.40 -12.40
N ALA A 178 9.75 -3.63 -12.77
CA ALA A 178 9.12 -4.84 -12.25
C ALA A 178 9.35 -5.02 -10.74
N ILE A 179 10.57 -4.78 -10.24
CA ILE A 179 10.90 -4.82 -8.80
C ILE A 179 10.10 -3.75 -8.03
N ARG A 180 10.05 -2.53 -8.53
CA ARG A 180 9.32 -1.42 -7.90
C ARG A 180 7.82 -1.67 -7.86
N LEU A 181 7.26 -2.22 -8.93
CA LEU A 181 5.86 -2.64 -8.95
C LEU A 181 5.61 -3.77 -7.93
N GLU A 182 6.43 -4.83 -7.95
CA GLU A 182 6.30 -5.93 -7.00
C GLU A 182 6.41 -5.45 -5.54
N ARG A 183 7.34 -4.52 -5.27
CA ARG A 183 7.51 -3.90 -3.96
C ARG A 183 6.27 -3.09 -3.54
N ARG A 184 5.70 -2.30 -4.45
CA ARG A 184 4.47 -1.56 -4.22
C ARG A 184 3.29 -2.47 -3.86
N LEU A 185 3.13 -3.60 -4.57
CA LEU A 185 2.04 -4.55 -4.37
C LEU A 185 2.21 -5.37 -3.08
N GLU A 186 3.41 -5.90 -2.89
CA GLU A 186 3.74 -6.77 -1.76
C GLU A 186 3.71 -6.02 -0.43
N LEU A 187 4.30 -4.81 -0.39
CA LEU A 187 4.44 -3.99 0.81
C LEU A 187 3.34 -2.92 0.93
N ALA A 188 2.25 -3.07 0.17
CA ALA A 188 1.10 -2.18 0.26
C ALA A 188 0.62 -2.05 1.71
N PHE A 189 0.36 -0.80 2.16
CA PHE A 189 -0.10 -0.44 3.50
C PHE A 189 0.86 -0.73 4.66
N GLU A 190 2.13 -1.02 4.37
CA GLU A 190 3.18 -1.21 5.38
C GLU A 190 4.01 0.06 5.66
N GLY A 191 3.54 1.22 5.18
CA GLY A 191 4.20 2.51 5.45
C GLY A 191 5.42 2.82 4.57
N ILE A 192 5.80 1.94 3.65
CA ILE A 192 7.07 2.01 2.90
C ILE A 192 6.98 2.86 1.64
N HIS A 193 5.84 2.87 0.95
CA HIS A 193 5.69 3.48 -0.37
C HIS A 193 6.05 4.98 -0.42
N LEU A 194 5.77 5.74 0.64
CA LEU A 194 6.15 7.14 0.74
C LEU A 194 7.68 7.34 0.65
N PHE A 195 8.42 6.48 1.33
CA PHE A 195 9.88 6.53 1.34
C PHE A 195 10.46 6.03 0.02
N ASP A 196 9.88 4.99 -0.56
CA ASP A 196 10.26 4.45 -1.86
C ASP A 196 10.14 5.52 -2.95
N THR A 197 8.99 6.17 -3.11
CA THR A 197 8.78 7.18 -4.15
C THR A 197 9.67 8.39 -3.98
N ARG A 198 9.99 8.79 -2.73
CA ARG A 198 10.95 9.86 -2.44
C ARG A 198 12.38 9.46 -2.80
N SER A 199 12.79 8.25 -2.43
CA SER A 199 14.11 7.69 -2.76
C SER A 199 14.31 7.57 -4.27
N TYR A 200 13.27 7.12 -4.99
CA TYR A 200 13.28 6.98 -6.45
C TYR A 200 13.15 8.30 -7.20
N ARG A 201 12.85 9.40 -6.52
CA ARG A 201 12.53 10.69 -7.15
C ARG A 201 11.37 10.58 -8.14
N THR A 202 10.31 9.85 -7.75
CA THR A 202 9.10 9.64 -8.55
C THR A 202 7.84 10.22 -7.90
N THR A 203 7.96 10.79 -6.70
CA THR A 203 6.82 11.29 -5.91
C THR A 203 5.98 12.29 -6.70
N GLU A 204 6.59 13.24 -7.42
CA GLU A 204 5.86 14.21 -8.22
C GLU A 204 5.00 13.56 -9.31
N LYS A 205 5.44 12.46 -9.90
CA LYS A 205 4.68 11.72 -10.92
C LYS A 205 3.54 10.90 -10.31
N ASP A 206 3.77 10.34 -9.13
CA ASP A 206 2.80 9.45 -8.48
C ASP A 206 1.73 10.24 -7.72
N VAL A 207 2.12 11.32 -7.04
CA VAL A 207 1.21 12.13 -6.22
C VAL A 207 0.32 13.05 -7.05
N THR A 208 0.81 13.61 -8.16
CA THR A 208 0.03 14.56 -8.98
C THR A 208 -0.98 13.90 -9.92
N LYS A 209 -0.98 12.58 -10.02
CA LYS A 209 -2.06 11.87 -10.74
C LYS A 209 -3.41 12.16 -10.07
N PRO A 210 -4.49 12.35 -10.84
CA PRO A 210 -5.83 12.44 -10.28
C PRO A 210 -6.16 11.18 -9.47
N VAL A 211 -6.64 11.37 -8.25
CA VAL A 211 -7.03 10.26 -7.37
C VAL A 211 -8.46 9.87 -7.67
N TYR A 212 -8.67 8.62 -8.03
CA TYR A 212 -9.97 8.06 -8.30
C TYR A 212 -10.37 7.03 -7.26
N GLY A 213 -11.66 6.88 -7.09
CA GLY A 213 -12.34 5.81 -6.38
C GLY A 213 -13.58 5.36 -7.15
N ILE A 214 -14.48 4.64 -6.47
CA ILE A 214 -15.78 4.24 -6.96
C ILE A 214 -16.88 4.75 -6.04
N ASP A 215 -18.03 5.10 -6.61
CA ASP A 215 -19.24 5.37 -5.85
C ASP A 215 -19.94 4.05 -5.40
N PRO A 216 -21.05 4.11 -4.64
CA PRO A 216 -21.79 2.93 -4.24
C PRO A 216 -22.32 2.06 -5.38
N ASP A 217 -22.48 2.61 -6.57
CA ASP A 217 -22.92 1.90 -7.78
C ASP A 217 -21.73 1.31 -8.56
N GLY A 218 -20.50 1.47 -8.05
CA GLY A 218 -19.27 0.98 -8.67
C GLY A 218 -18.74 1.86 -9.80
N LYS A 219 -19.30 3.05 -10.00
CA LYS A 219 -18.85 3.97 -11.03
C LYS A 219 -17.61 4.73 -10.56
N LYS A 220 -16.60 4.81 -11.43
CA LYS A 220 -15.36 5.57 -11.17
C LYS A 220 -15.65 7.06 -10.99
N ILE A 221 -15.19 7.62 -9.87
CA ILE A 221 -15.34 9.05 -9.53
C ILE A 221 -13.99 9.67 -9.21
N LEU A 222 -13.83 10.96 -9.53
CA LEU A 222 -12.68 11.75 -9.15
C LEU A 222 -12.84 12.17 -7.67
N ILE A 223 -11.86 11.83 -6.85
CA ILE A 223 -11.84 12.16 -5.41
C ILE A 223 -11.10 13.47 -5.16
N GLU A 224 -9.87 13.55 -5.67
CA GLU A 224 -9.00 14.74 -5.48
C GLU A 224 -7.92 14.84 -6.55
N THR A 225 -7.34 16.02 -6.66
CA THR A 225 -6.08 16.26 -7.40
C THR A 225 -5.08 16.88 -6.46
N ARG A 226 -3.93 16.24 -6.31
CA ARG A 226 -2.86 16.67 -5.42
C ARG A 226 -1.85 17.54 -6.14
N LYS A 227 -1.14 18.35 -5.38
CA LYS A 227 -0.04 19.18 -5.86
C LYS A 227 1.26 18.74 -5.19
N PHE A 228 2.36 18.84 -5.91
CA PHE A 228 3.69 18.54 -5.41
C PHE A 228 4.70 19.50 -6.08
N ASN A 229 5.47 20.20 -5.28
CA ASN A 229 6.56 21.04 -5.77
C ASN A 229 7.88 20.26 -5.59
N PRO A 230 8.53 19.76 -6.68
CA PRO A 230 9.74 18.96 -6.58
C PRO A 230 10.94 19.71 -5.97
N ASN A 231 10.96 21.05 -6.01
CA ASN A 231 12.03 21.84 -5.42
C ASN A 231 11.92 21.95 -3.89
N ARG A 232 10.70 21.78 -3.35
CA ARG A 232 10.38 21.93 -1.93
C ARG A 232 10.01 20.60 -1.27
N ASP A 233 9.04 19.88 -1.85
CA ASP A 233 8.27 18.86 -1.13
C ASP A 233 9.00 17.52 -0.95
N TYR A 234 10.19 17.33 -1.56
CA TYR A 234 11.06 16.20 -1.26
C TYR A 234 11.68 16.28 0.12
N LEU A 235 11.87 17.47 0.66
CA LEU A 235 12.36 17.70 2.01
C LEU A 235 11.21 18.22 2.89
N TRP A 236 11.23 17.88 4.17
CA TRP A 236 10.31 18.43 5.14
C TRP A 236 10.79 19.79 5.63
N ALA A 237 9.86 20.68 5.97
CA ALA A 237 10.19 21.89 6.71
C ALA A 237 10.88 21.52 8.03
N ILE A 238 11.99 22.16 8.34
CA ILE A 238 12.59 22.08 9.68
C ILE A 238 11.68 22.89 10.62
N PRO A 239 11.22 22.33 11.76
CA PRO A 239 10.40 23.07 12.69
C PRO A 239 11.09 24.37 13.12
N LEU A 240 10.36 25.47 13.10
CA LEU A 240 10.91 26.80 13.41
C LEU A 240 11.60 26.83 14.79
N LYS A 241 11.02 26.14 15.77
CA LYS A 241 11.61 25.98 17.10
C LYS A 241 13.03 25.42 17.07
N GLU A 242 13.30 24.45 16.19
CA GLU A 242 14.65 23.85 16.08
C GLU A 242 15.64 24.81 15.43
N ILE A 243 15.16 25.63 14.47
CA ILE A 243 15.96 26.68 13.84
C ILE A 243 16.33 27.73 14.90
N ASP A 244 15.38 28.21 15.70
CA ASP A 244 15.59 29.21 16.75
C ASP A 244 16.56 28.69 17.82
N LEU A 245 16.38 27.44 18.28
CA LEU A 245 17.27 26.79 19.26
C LEU A 245 18.70 26.64 18.74
N SER A 246 18.88 26.50 17.43
CA SER A 246 20.20 26.39 16.81
C SER A 246 21.01 27.69 16.78
N GLN A 247 20.44 28.83 17.18
CA GLN A 247 21.07 30.13 17.15
C GLN A 247 21.63 30.51 15.76
N GLY A 248 20.90 30.14 14.68
CA GLY A 248 21.24 30.50 13.31
C GLY A 248 22.17 29.48 12.60
N VAL A 249 22.53 28.38 13.25
CA VAL A 249 23.30 27.27 12.63
C VAL A 249 22.45 26.50 11.63
N LEU A 250 21.23 26.11 12.01
CA LEU A 250 20.29 25.46 11.12
C LEU A 250 19.62 26.50 10.22
N LYS A 251 19.59 26.21 8.93
CA LYS A 251 18.84 26.97 7.95
C LYS A 251 17.70 26.13 7.42
N GLN A 252 16.60 26.79 7.10
CA GLN A 252 15.44 26.12 6.52
C GLN A 252 15.78 25.41 5.20
N ASN A 253 15.08 24.34 4.92
CA ASN A 253 15.14 23.68 3.62
C ASN A 253 14.59 24.61 2.52
N PRO A 254 15.03 24.45 1.24
CA PRO A 254 14.62 25.31 0.15
C PRO A 254 13.10 25.46 0.03
N GLU A 255 12.65 26.67 -0.24
CA GLU A 255 11.23 27.04 -0.48
C GLU A 255 10.27 26.77 0.70
N TRP A 256 10.80 26.66 1.93
CA TRP A 256 10.04 26.57 3.17
C TRP A 256 10.15 27.85 4.04
N ASP A 257 10.70 28.93 3.49
CA ASP A 257 10.87 30.22 4.16
C ASP A 257 9.52 30.93 4.37
#